data_0241b673f2e1594cdebab115bdab8cab
#
_entry.id   0241b673f2e1594cdebab115bdab8cab
#
_cell.length_a   1.000
_cell.length_b   1.000
_cell.length_c   1.000
_cell.angle_alpha   90.00
_cell.angle_beta   90.00
_cell.angle_gamma   90.00
#
_symmetry.space_group_name_H-M   'P 1'
#
loop_
_entity.id
_entity.type
_entity.pdbx_description
1 polymer ?
#
loop_
_entity_poly.entity_id
_entity_poly.type
_entity_poly.pdbx_seq_one_letter_code
_entity_poly.pdbx_strand_id
1 'polypeptide(L)'
;MVNEELKKKLHQLELDLLKPEIRASKTELTRLLATDFFEVGSSGKILYKDEEISDGGIGSVRMTMDHFVIHPLSDEIVLATYRIFNEETQQYSLRSSIWKVIDERWQMVFHQGTRVSNE
;
A
#
# COMPACT_ATOMS: atom_id res chain seq x y z
N MET A 1 11.34 14.96 -16.41
CA MET A 1 10.86 13.67 -16.93
C MET A 1 9.49 13.34 -16.35
N VAL A 2 8.57 13.15 -17.23
CA VAL A 2 7.22 12.82 -16.81
C VAL A 2 7.14 11.35 -16.45
N ASN A 3 6.54 11.06 -15.32
CA ASN A 3 6.38 9.71 -14.84
C ASN A 3 4.91 9.31 -14.79
N GLU A 4 4.16 9.74 -15.81
CA GLU A 4 2.72 9.46 -15.83
C GLU A 4 2.42 7.97 -15.91
N GLU A 5 3.19 7.25 -16.72
CA GLU A 5 2.99 5.80 -16.80
C GLU A 5 3.38 5.11 -15.50
N LEU A 6 4.48 5.54 -14.88
CA LEU A 6 4.89 4.99 -13.62
C LEU A 6 3.87 5.31 -12.53
N LYS A 7 3.37 6.54 -12.51
CA LYS A 7 2.34 6.93 -11.56
C LYS A 7 1.09 6.07 -11.71
N LYS A 8 0.64 5.86 -12.96
CA LYS A 8 -0.53 5.02 -13.22
C LYS A 8 -0.30 3.58 -12.75
N LYS A 9 0.90 3.05 -13.02
CA LYS A 9 1.21 1.69 -12.63
C LYS A 9 1.19 1.52 -11.12
N LEU A 10 1.87 2.41 -10.41
CA LEU A 10 1.92 2.31 -8.94
C LEU A 10 0.57 2.61 -8.31
N HIS A 11 -0.18 3.55 -8.87
CA HIS A 11 -1.54 3.82 -8.42
C HIS A 11 -2.40 2.56 -8.54
N GLN A 12 -2.29 1.86 -9.68
CA GLN A 12 -3.05 0.64 -9.88
C GLN A 12 -2.64 -0.44 -8.88
N LEU A 13 -1.34 -0.59 -8.60
CA LEU A 13 -0.88 -1.57 -7.63
C LEU A 13 -1.40 -1.25 -6.23
N GLU A 14 -1.43 0.02 -5.85
CA GLU A 14 -2.00 0.43 -4.57
C GLU A 14 -3.50 0.12 -4.51
N LEU A 15 -4.23 0.42 -5.60
CA LEU A 15 -5.65 0.12 -5.67
C LEU A 15 -5.91 -1.39 -5.62
N ASP A 16 -5.03 -2.17 -6.25
CA ASP A 16 -5.16 -3.63 -6.21
C ASP A 16 -5.11 -4.16 -4.77
N LEU A 17 -4.27 -3.54 -3.93
CA LEU A 17 -4.17 -3.96 -2.53
C LEU A 17 -5.42 -3.65 -1.72
N LEU A 18 -6.36 -2.88 -2.26
CA LEU A 18 -7.65 -2.63 -1.61
C LEU A 18 -8.76 -3.56 -2.10
N LYS A 19 -8.51 -4.31 -3.17
CA LYS A 19 -9.53 -5.20 -3.74
C LYS A 19 -9.76 -6.43 -2.89
N PRO A 20 -11.02 -6.82 -2.65
CA PRO A 20 -11.29 -8.00 -1.81
C PRO A 20 -10.63 -9.26 -2.33
N GLU A 21 -10.63 -9.48 -3.65
CA GLU A 21 -10.05 -10.69 -4.22
C GLU A 21 -8.53 -10.74 -4.03
N ILE A 22 -7.86 -9.60 -4.04
CA ILE A 22 -6.42 -9.54 -3.77
C ILE A 22 -6.15 -9.75 -2.29
N ARG A 23 -6.93 -9.07 -1.43
CA ARG A 23 -6.75 -9.16 0.01
C ARG A 23 -7.07 -10.55 0.56
N ALA A 24 -7.83 -11.34 -0.17
CA ALA A 24 -8.15 -12.71 0.21
C ALA A 24 -7.15 -13.72 -0.35
N SER A 25 -6.15 -13.28 -1.11
CA SER A 25 -5.23 -14.17 -1.80
C SER A 25 -3.81 -14.04 -1.26
N LYS A 26 -3.37 -15.06 -0.53
CA LYS A 26 -1.99 -15.07 -0.03
C LYS A 26 -0.99 -15.02 -1.18
N THR A 27 -1.30 -15.69 -2.29
CA THR A 27 -0.41 -15.70 -3.47
C THR A 27 -0.24 -14.31 -4.04
N GLU A 28 -1.35 -13.57 -4.24
CA GLU A 28 -1.27 -12.22 -4.80
C GLU A 28 -0.59 -11.25 -3.84
N LEU A 29 -0.90 -11.35 -2.55
CA LEU A 29 -0.27 -10.50 -1.55
C LEU A 29 1.24 -10.77 -1.47
N THR A 30 1.63 -12.04 -1.53
CA THR A 30 3.04 -12.40 -1.49
C THR A 30 3.80 -11.84 -2.69
N ARG A 31 3.13 -11.76 -3.86
CA ARG A 31 3.73 -11.20 -5.05
C ARG A 31 3.89 -9.68 -4.96
N LEU A 32 2.92 -9.00 -4.38
CA LEU A 32 2.92 -7.53 -4.28
C LEU A 32 3.76 -7.00 -3.13
N LEU A 33 3.86 -7.74 -2.03
CA LEU A 33 4.63 -7.33 -0.86
C LEU A 33 5.99 -8.02 -0.86
N ALA A 34 7.04 -7.24 -0.71
CA ALA A 34 8.40 -7.76 -0.70
C ALA A 34 8.61 -8.70 0.49
N THR A 35 9.62 -9.57 0.38
CA THR A 35 9.96 -10.49 1.46
C THR A 35 10.22 -9.76 2.77
N ASP A 36 10.86 -8.60 2.68
CA ASP A 36 11.22 -7.79 3.86
C ASP A 36 10.16 -6.74 4.21
N PHE A 37 8.97 -6.85 3.62
CA PHE A 37 7.93 -5.86 3.85
C PHE A 37 7.60 -5.72 5.34
N PHE A 38 7.42 -4.48 5.77
CA PHE A 38 6.87 -4.20 7.09
C PHE A 38 6.02 -2.93 7.01
N GLU A 39 5.15 -2.80 7.99
CA GLU A 39 4.23 -1.67 8.01
C GLU A 39 4.12 -1.12 9.43
N VAL A 40 3.97 0.20 9.52
CA VAL A 40 3.63 0.87 10.79
C VAL A 40 2.18 1.29 10.69
N GLY A 41 1.32 0.63 11.46
CA GLY A 41 -0.11 0.93 11.44
C GLY A 41 -0.43 2.24 12.14
N SER A 42 -1.66 2.72 11.95
CA SER A 42 -2.08 3.99 12.54
C SER A 42 -2.08 3.96 14.07
N SER A 43 -2.08 2.77 14.67
CA SER A 43 -1.99 2.62 16.12
C SER A 43 -0.56 2.64 16.63
N GLY A 44 0.43 2.68 15.73
CA GLY A 44 1.84 2.61 16.07
C GLY A 44 2.41 1.21 16.13
N LYS A 45 1.58 0.19 15.88
CA LYS A 45 2.06 -1.19 15.88
C LYS A 45 2.84 -1.48 14.59
N ILE A 46 3.98 -2.16 14.73
CA ILE A 46 4.79 -2.57 13.60
C ILE A 46 4.44 -4.01 13.26
N LEU A 47 4.10 -4.24 11.98
CA LEU A 47 3.71 -5.56 11.49
C LEU A 47 4.65 -5.97 10.35
N TYR A 48 5.06 -7.23 10.35
CA TYR A 48 5.90 -7.79 9.31
C TYR A 48 5.07 -8.68 8.41
N LYS A 49 5.55 -8.91 7.19
CA LYS A 49 4.80 -9.63 6.17
C LYS A 49 4.24 -10.95 6.67
N ASP A 50 5.09 -11.75 7.32
CA ASP A 50 4.68 -13.07 7.78
C ASP A 50 3.63 -13.03 8.88
N GLU A 51 3.54 -11.93 9.60
CA GLU A 51 2.56 -11.74 10.66
C GLU A 51 1.21 -11.29 10.11
N GLU A 52 1.22 -10.60 8.97
CA GLU A 52 -0.01 -10.06 8.41
C GLU A 52 -0.77 -11.04 7.54
N ILE A 53 -0.03 -11.83 6.77
CA ILE A 53 -0.66 -12.66 5.73
C ILE A 53 -0.88 -14.07 6.25
N SER A 54 -2.15 -14.40 6.49
CA SER A 54 -2.56 -15.78 6.77
C SER A 54 -2.97 -16.45 5.45
N ASP A 55 -3.35 -17.72 5.52
CA ASP A 55 -3.79 -18.45 4.33
C ASP A 55 -5.00 -17.81 3.68
N GLY A 56 -5.85 -17.17 4.46
CA GLY A 56 -7.03 -16.46 3.95
C GLY A 56 -6.81 -15.00 3.62
N GLY A 57 -5.55 -14.54 3.65
CA GLY A 57 -5.22 -13.17 3.33
C GLY A 57 -5.28 -12.24 4.53
N ILE A 58 -5.61 -10.98 4.29
CA ILE A 58 -5.56 -9.92 5.32
C ILE A 58 -6.90 -9.26 5.56
N GLY A 59 -7.98 -9.87 5.06
CA GLY A 59 -9.33 -9.35 5.29
C GLY A 59 -9.72 -8.26 4.30
N SER A 60 -11.02 -8.11 4.09
CA SER A 60 -11.53 -7.12 3.15
C SER A 60 -11.65 -5.75 3.82
N VAL A 61 -11.59 -4.70 2.99
CA VAL A 61 -11.74 -3.33 3.47
C VAL A 61 -12.68 -2.58 2.50
N ARG A 62 -13.26 -1.49 2.98
CA ARG A 62 -14.06 -0.59 2.15
C ARG A 62 -13.42 0.79 2.24
N MET A 63 -12.50 1.05 1.34
CA MET A 63 -11.68 2.25 1.36
C MET A 63 -11.63 2.89 0.00
N THR A 64 -11.59 4.21 -0.02
CA THR A 64 -11.39 4.97 -1.25
C THR A 64 -10.10 5.79 -1.11
N MET A 65 -9.45 6.01 -2.24
CA MET A 65 -8.14 6.67 -2.28
C MET A 65 -8.22 7.94 -3.12
N ASP A 66 -7.58 9.01 -2.61
CA ASP A 66 -7.40 10.21 -3.41
C ASP A 66 -6.04 10.84 -3.08
N HIS A 67 -5.71 11.92 -3.77
CA HIS A 67 -4.46 12.67 -3.56
C HIS A 67 -3.22 11.79 -3.77
N PHE A 68 -3.28 10.88 -4.75
CA PHE A 68 -2.14 10.00 -5.02
C PHE A 68 -1.02 10.75 -5.72
N VAL A 69 0.16 10.75 -5.10
CA VAL A 69 1.36 11.41 -5.61
C VAL A 69 2.53 10.44 -5.51
N ILE A 70 3.40 10.44 -6.51
CA ILE A 70 4.64 9.67 -6.42
C ILE A 70 5.83 10.61 -6.29
N HIS A 71 6.83 10.14 -5.58
CA HIS A 71 8.09 10.85 -5.36
C HIS A 71 9.22 9.86 -5.69
N PRO A 72 9.70 9.83 -6.96
CA PRO A 72 10.78 8.91 -7.31
C PRO A 72 12.05 9.24 -6.53
N LEU A 73 12.59 8.25 -5.86
CA LEU A 73 13.84 8.40 -5.11
C LEU A 73 15.03 7.91 -5.91
N SER A 74 14.79 6.98 -6.83
CA SER A 74 15.76 6.51 -7.82
C SER A 74 14.96 5.88 -8.94
N ASP A 75 15.67 5.30 -9.93
CA ASP A 75 14.98 4.62 -11.03
C ASP A 75 14.18 3.41 -10.57
N GLU A 76 14.53 2.85 -9.42
CA GLU A 76 13.94 1.61 -8.94
C GLU A 76 13.28 1.74 -7.57
N ILE A 77 13.21 2.94 -7.01
CA ILE A 77 12.62 3.16 -5.69
C ILE A 77 11.73 4.39 -5.74
N VAL A 78 10.47 4.23 -5.34
CA VAL A 78 9.49 5.32 -5.36
C VAL A 78 8.75 5.38 -4.03
N LEU A 79 8.62 6.59 -3.49
CA LEU A 79 7.72 6.87 -2.37
C LEU A 79 6.39 7.30 -2.95
N ALA A 80 5.31 6.66 -2.52
CA ALA A 80 3.95 7.05 -2.89
C ALA A 80 3.23 7.57 -1.65
N THR A 81 2.52 8.68 -1.79
CA THR A 81 1.72 9.24 -0.71
C THR A 81 0.30 9.44 -1.20
N TYR A 82 -0.66 9.26 -0.31
CA TYR A 82 -2.07 9.39 -0.67
C TYR A 82 -2.92 9.49 0.58
N ARG A 83 -4.20 9.80 0.36
CA ARG A 83 -5.17 9.85 1.44
C ARG A 83 -6.18 8.72 1.25
N ILE A 84 -6.57 8.08 2.35
CA ILE A 84 -7.57 7.02 2.36
C ILE A 84 -8.75 7.46 3.20
N PHE A 85 -9.95 7.19 2.70
CA PHE A 85 -11.17 7.30 3.49
C PHE A 85 -11.68 5.88 3.74
N ASN A 86 -11.80 5.51 5.01
CA ASN A 86 -12.35 4.22 5.40
C ASN A 86 -13.85 4.38 5.57
N GLU A 87 -14.63 3.75 4.69
CA GLU A 87 -16.08 3.92 4.70
C GLU A 87 -16.76 3.28 5.89
N GLU A 88 -16.12 2.27 6.48
CA GLU A 88 -16.70 1.59 7.63
C GLU A 88 -16.56 2.40 8.91
N THR A 89 -15.42 3.06 9.10
CA THR A 89 -15.16 3.84 10.31
C THR A 89 -15.38 5.33 10.12
N GLN A 90 -15.61 5.77 8.87
CA GLN A 90 -15.77 7.18 8.52
C GLN A 90 -14.54 7.99 8.93
N GLN A 91 -13.37 7.40 8.72
CA GLN A 91 -12.09 7.96 9.17
C GLN A 91 -11.15 8.17 8.00
N TYR A 92 -10.51 9.33 7.95
CA TYR A 92 -9.43 9.61 7.00
C TYR A 92 -8.09 9.20 7.58
N SER A 93 -7.19 8.80 6.71
CA SER A 93 -5.78 8.60 7.06
C SER A 93 -4.91 9.06 5.91
N LEU A 94 -3.72 9.55 6.26
CA LEU A 94 -2.67 9.82 5.28
C LEU A 94 -1.73 8.63 5.29
N ARG A 95 -1.36 8.17 4.10
CA ARG A 95 -0.57 6.95 3.97
C ARG A 95 0.63 7.16 3.07
N SER A 96 1.68 6.43 3.34
CA SER A 96 2.87 6.40 2.51
C SER A 96 3.35 4.98 2.34
N SER A 97 3.84 4.70 1.13
CA SER A 97 4.36 3.38 0.77
C SER A 97 5.66 3.59 0.03
N ILE A 98 6.57 2.64 0.18
CA ILE A 98 7.78 2.62 -0.63
C ILE A 98 7.72 1.38 -1.51
N TRP A 99 7.81 1.62 -2.81
CA TRP A 99 7.84 0.58 -3.84
C TRP A 99 9.23 0.46 -4.40
N LYS A 100 9.66 -0.75 -4.65
CA LYS A 100 11.01 -1.02 -5.15
C LYS A 100 10.94 -2.10 -6.21
N VAL A 101 11.79 -1.98 -7.24
CA VAL A 101 11.91 -3.03 -8.26
C VAL A 101 12.78 -4.13 -7.68
N ILE A 102 12.21 -5.30 -7.53
CA ILE A 102 12.89 -6.50 -7.03
C ILE A 102 12.48 -7.63 -7.97
N ASP A 103 13.46 -8.36 -8.51
CA ASP A 103 13.20 -9.45 -9.46
C ASP A 103 12.36 -8.96 -10.63
N GLU A 104 12.69 -7.78 -11.13
CA GLU A 104 12.10 -7.18 -12.34
C GLU A 104 10.63 -6.79 -12.19
N ARG A 105 10.14 -6.66 -10.95
CA ARG A 105 8.76 -6.17 -10.74
C ARG A 105 8.70 -5.29 -9.50
N TRP A 106 7.73 -4.37 -9.51
CA TRP A 106 7.52 -3.47 -8.38
C TRP A 106 6.91 -4.24 -7.21
N GLN A 107 7.52 -4.10 -6.04
CA GLN A 107 7.04 -4.70 -4.80
C GLN A 107 7.07 -3.66 -3.70
N MET A 108 6.05 -3.69 -2.84
CA MET A 108 6.00 -2.76 -1.71
C MET A 108 6.91 -3.27 -0.60
N VAL A 109 7.81 -2.39 -0.13
CA VAL A 109 8.74 -2.76 0.94
C VAL A 109 8.38 -2.12 2.27
N PHE A 110 7.56 -1.07 2.26
CA PHE A 110 7.18 -0.36 3.48
C PHE A 110 5.83 0.32 3.29
N HIS A 111 5.05 0.37 4.35
CA HIS A 111 3.78 1.10 4.38
C HIS A 111 3.58 1.71 5.75
N GLN A 112 2.98 2.90 5.79
CA GLN A 112 2.69 3.59 7.05
C GLN A 112 1.41 4.39 6.89
N GLY A 113 0.56 4.34 7.92
CA GLY A 113 -0.67 5.09 7.92
C GLY A 113 -0.79 5.92 9.19
N THR A 114 -1.36 7.12 9.06
CA THR A 114 -1.58 8.01 10.18
C THR A 114 -3.01 8.54 10.08
N ARG A 115 -3.79 8.33 11.12
CA ARG A 115 -5.15 8.89 11.15
C ARG A 115 -5.09 10.41 11.25
N VAL A 116 -6.01 11.06 10.56
CA VAL A 116 -6.10 12.52 10.60
C VAL A 116 -7.48 12.94 11.09
N SER A 117 -7.52 14.13 11.65
CA SER A 117 -8.77 14.70 12.13
C SER A 117 -9.73 14.96 10.98
N ASN A 118 -11.02 14.79 11.23
CA ASN A 118 -12.07 15.09 10.26
C ASN A 118 -12.54 16.52 10.31
N GLU A 119 -11.83 17.36 11.05
CA GLU A 119 -12.22 18.78 11.15
C GLU A 119 -12.00 19.53 9.88
#